data_4c83052a39051d2806b04c61091f75cb
#
_entry.id   4c83052a39051d2806b04c61091f75cb
#
_cell.length_a   1.000
_cell.length_b   1.000
_cell.length_c   1.000
_cell.angle_alpha   90.00
_cell.angle_beta   90.00
_cell.angle_gamma   90.00
#
_symmetry.space_group_name_H-M   'P 1'
#
loop_
_entity.id
_entity.type
_entity.pdbx_description
1 polymer ?
#
loop_
_entity_poly.entity_id
_entity_poly.type
_entity_poly.pdbx_seq_one_letter_code
_entity_poly.pdbx_strand_id
1 'polypeptide(L)' 'MPTQTADNMLIAYGFFKQATEGDNMDRRPSESSNVVQTFKHDAWKRLYGMSMEEAKKKYIEHIKQLIEETKKEGRL' A
#
# COMPACT_ATOMS: atom_id res chain seq x y z
N MET A 1 -2.34 19.58 4.08
CA MET A 1 -1.54 18.38 3.79
C MET A 1 -2.01 17.74 2.50
N PRO A 2 -1.10 17.42 1.60
CA PRO A 2 -1.53 16.74 0.38
C PRO A 2 -2.06 15.35 0.72
N THR A 3 -3.18 15.00 0.09
CA THR A 3 -3.80 13.70 0.29
C THR A 3 -2.98 12.57 -0.30
N GLN A 4 -2.35 12.87 -1.43
CA GLN A 4 -1.56 11.85 -2.13
C GLN A 4 -0.09 12.05 -1.84
N THR A 5 0.40 11.22 -0.96
CA THR A 5 1.81 11.20 -0.58
C THR A 5 2.42 9.87 -1.00
N ALA A 6 3.73 9.83 -1.03
CA ALA A 6 4.43 8.58 -1.31
C ALA A 6 4.02 7.49 -0.31
N ASP A 7 3.81 7.88 0.95
CA ASP A 7 3.38 6.94 1.99
C ASP A 7 2.02 6.34 1.67
N ASN A 8 1.06 7.17 1.25
CA ASN A 8 -0.27 6.67 0.89
C ASN A 8 -0.21 5.72 -0.28
N MET A 9 0.62 6.02 -1.27
CA MET A 9 0.79 5.15 -2.43
C MET A 9 1.40 3.81 -2.03
N LEU A 10 2.36 3.81 -1.12
CA LEU A 10 2.98 2.58 -0.65
C LEU A 10 2.02 1.75 0.19
N ILE A 11 1.19 2.40 1.02
CA ILE A 11 0.18 1.71 1.80
C ILE A 11 -0.81 1.01 0.87
N ALA A 12 -1.30 1.73 -0.15
CA ALA A 12 -2.22 1.16 -1.13
C ALA A 12 -1.57 -0.01 -1.87
N TYR A 13 -0.32 0.15 -2.26
CA TYR A 13 0.41 -0.91 -2.95
C TYR A 13 0.49 -2.17 -2.08
N GLY A 14 0.82 -2.02 -0.80
CA GLY A 14 0.92 -3.15 0.11
C GLY A 14 -0.39 -3.92 0.21
N PHE A 15 -1.49 -3.20 0.44
CA PHE A 15 -2.80 -3.85 0.51
C PHE A 15 -3.17 -4.52 -0.81
N PHE A 16 -2.87 -3.88 -1.92
CA PHE A 16 -3.15 -4.44 -3.24
C PHE A 16 -2.41 -5.76 -3.44
N LYS A 17 -1.12 -5.78 -3.13
CA LYS A 17 -0.33 -7.00 -3.30
C LYS A 17 -0.80 -8.09 -2.35
N GLN A 18 -1.07 -7.75 -1.10
CA GLN A 18 -1.54 -8.72 -0.14
C GLN A 18 -2.90 -9.29 -0.55
N ALA A 19 -3.77 -8.43 -1.13
CA ALA A 19 -5.10 -8.85 -1.55
C ALA A 19 -5.08 -9.75 -2.78
N THR A 20 -4.08 -9.59 -3.65
CA THR A 20 -4.03 -10.31 -4.92
C THR A 20 -3.07 -11.48 -4.91
N GLU A 21 -1.99 -11.41 -4.15
CA GLU A 21 -0.95 -12.44 -4.15
C GLU A 21 -0.74 -13.10 -2.80
N GLY A 22 -1.30 -12.54 -1.73
CA GLY A 22 -1.09 -13.08 -0.39
C GLY A 22 0.24 -12.61 0.19
N ASP A 23 0.83 -13.45 1.03
CA ASP A 23 2.06 -13.09 1.74
C ASP A 23 3.24 -12.88 0.80
N ASN A 24 4.05 -11.86 1.12
CA ASN A 24 5.25 -11.58 0.37
C ASN A 24 6.35 -12.58 0.77
N MET A 25 6.62 -13.50 -0.14
CA MET A 25 7.66 -14.51 0.06
C MET A 25 8.96 -14.15 -0.64
N ASP A 26 9.02 -13.00 -1.27
CA ASP A 26 10.20 -12.57 -2.00
C ASP A 26 11.30 -12.12 -1.07
N ARG A 27 12.55 -12.28 -1.53
CA ARG A 27 13.70 -11.77 -0.81
C ARG A 27 13.73 -10.25 -0.89
N ARG A 28 14.07 -9.62 0.23
CA ARG A 28 14.19 -8.16 0.25
C ARG A 28 15.31 -7.73 -0.71
N PRO A 29 15.08 -6.73 -1.58
CA PRO A 29 16.11 -6.21 -2.47
C PRO A 29 17.30 -5.70 -1.66
N SER A 30 18.49 -5.76 -2.23
CA SER A 30 19.67 -5.24 -1.56
C SER A 30 19.60 -3.72 -1.51
N GLU A 31 20.30 -3.13 -0.52
CA GLU A 31 20.27 -1.68 -0.35
C GLU A 31 20.89 -0.93 -1.51
N SER A 32 21.78 -1.59 -2.25
CA SER A 32 22.41 -0.99 -3.43
C SER A 32 21.49 -1.04 -4.63
N SER A 33 20.34 -1.70 -4.52
CA SER A 33 19.38 -1.79 -5.60
C SER A 33 18.47 -0.56 -5.59
N ASN A 34 17.39 -0.64 -6.33
CA ASN A 34 16.42 0.44 -6.45
C ASN A 34 15.71 0.69 -5.11
N VAL A 35 15.82 1.92 -4.60
CA VAL A 35 15.21 2.31 -3.33
C VAL A 35 13.69 2.13 -3.36
N VAL A 36 13.07 2.47 -4.49
CA VAL A 36 11.62 2.33 -4.65
C VAL A 36 11.20 0.88 -4.51
N GLN A 37 11.95 -0.05 -5.09
CA GLN A 37 11.65 -1.47 -5.00
C GLN A 37 11.75 -1.94 -3.54
N THR A 38 12.71 -1.43 -2.80
CA THR A 38 12.86 -1.77 -1.39
C THR A 38 11.67 -1.29 -0.58
N PHE A 39 11.23 -0.06 -0.80
CA PHE A 39 10.06 0.48 -0.10
C PHE A 39 8.79 -0.30 -0.45
N LYS A 40 8.63 -0.67 -1.71
CA LYS A 40 7.47 -1.47 -2.13
C LYS A 40 7.50 -2.85 -1.48
N HIS A 41 8.66 -3.49 -1.48
CA HIS A 41 8.81 -4.79 -0.84
C HIS A 41 8.42 -4.71 0.65
N ASP A 42 8.92 -3.70 1.35
CA ASP A 42 8.67 -3.55 2.78
C ASP A 42 7.20 -3.23 3.07
N ALA A 43 6.57 -2.42 2.23
CA ALA A 43 5.16 -2.07 2.41
C ALA A 43 4.27 -3.32 2.31
N TRP A 44 4.61 -4.23 1.40
CA TRP A 44 3.87 -5.48 1.26
C TRP A 44 4.23 -6.46 2.39
N LYS A 45 5.52 -6.59 2.70
CA LYS A 45 5.98 -7.54 3.72
C LYS A 45 5.41 -7.22 5.10
N ARG A 46 5.15 -5.97 5.38
CA ARG A 46 4.58 -5.52 6.65
C ARG A 46 3.25 -6.19 6.93
N LEU A 47 2.52 -6.58 5.88
CA LEU A 47 1.19 -7.18 6.00
C LEU A 47 1.21 -8.70 6.07
N TYR A 48 2.40 -9.28 6.20
CA TYR A 48 2.54 -10.73 6.25
C TYR A 48 1.58 -11.32 7.29
N GLY A 49 0.85 -12.35 6.90
CA GLY A 49 -0.13 -12.99 7.76
C GLY A 49 -1.55 -12.47 7.59
N MET A 50 -1.74 -11.32 6.94
CA MET A 50 -3.08 -10.80 6.71
C MET A 50 -3.74 -11.60 5.60
N SER A 51 -5.02 -11.98 5.78
CA SER A 51 -5.74 -12.70 4.75
C SER A 51 -5.97 -11.83 3.53
N MET A 52 -6.13 -12.47 2.38
CA MET A 52 -6.39 -11.74 1.14
C MET A 52 -7.70 -10.96 1.22
N GLU A 53 -8.71 -11.55 1.88
CA GLU A 53 -10.00 -10.87 2.04
C GLU A 53 -9.90 -9.65 2.93
N GLU A 54 -9.16 -9.75 4.02
CA GLU A 54 -8.97 -8.60 4.89
C GLU A 54 -8.19 -7.50 4.16
N ALA A 55 -7.18 -7.89 3.39
CA ALA A 55 -6.40 -6.93 2.63
C ALA A 55 -7.27 -6.21 1.60
N LYS A 56 -8.22 -6.92 0.98
CA LYS A 56 -9.16 -6.29 0.04
C LYS A 56 -10.00 -5.24 0.74
N LYS A 57 -10.53 -5.57 1.92
CA LYS A 57 -11.31 -4.62 2.70
C LYS A 57 -10.49 -3.39 3.05
N LYS A 58 -9.26 -3.61 3.51
CA LYS A 58 -8.37 -2.52 3.89
C LYS A 58 -8.02 -1.65 2.70
N TYR A 59 -7.81 -2.26 1.54
CA TYR A 59 -7.53 -1.51 0.33
C TYR A 59 -8.70 -0.59 -0.03
N ILE A 60 -9.91 -1.15 -0.01
CA ILE A 60 -11.11 -0.38 -0.34
C ILE A 60 -11.31 0.76 0.64
N GLU A 61 -11.17 0.48 1.94
CA GLU A 61 -11.30 1.51 2.97
C GLU A 61 -10.29 2.63 2.77
N HIS A 62 -9.06 2.25 2.45
CA HIS A 62 -7.99 3.22 2.24
C HIS A 62 -8.29 4.14 1.05
N ILE A 63 -8.74 3.54 -0.06
CA ILE A 63 -9.06 4.32 -1.26
C ILE A 63 -10.25 5.25 -0.99
N LYS A 64 -11.27 4.76 -0.28
CA LYS A 64 -12.42 5.60 0.08
C LYS A 64 -12.00 6.78 0.94
N GLN A 65 -11.10 6.53 1.89
CA GLN A 65 -10.61 7.59 2.77
C GLN A 65 -9.85 8.65 1.97
N LEU A 66 -9.03 8.23 1.01
CA LEU A 66 -8.30 9.16 0.16
C LEU A 66 -9.25 10.02 -0.67
N ILE A 67 -10.32 9.41 -1.20
CA ILE A 67 -11.31 10.14 -1.97
C ILE A 67 -12.01 11.17 -1.10
N GLU A 68 -12.40 10.79 0.12
CA GLU A 68 -13.04 11.72 1.05
C GLU A 68 -12.15 12.89 1.40
N GLU A 69 -10.87 12.63 1.66
CA GLU A 69 -9.93 13.70 1.97
C GLU A 69 -9.73 14.63 0.78
N THR A 70 -9.70 14.07 -0.42
CA THR A 70 -9.57 14.86 -1.63
C THR A 70 -10.77 15.78 -1.82
N LYS A 71 -11.98 15.27 -1.56
CA LYS A 71 -13.19 16.10 -1.62
C LYS A 71 -13.16 17.23 -0.61
N LYS A 72 -12.71 16.94 0.60
CA LYS A 72 -12.60 17.95 1.65
C LYS A 72 -11.61 19.06 1.27
N GLU A 73 -10.61 18.71 0.49
CA GLU A 73 -9.62 19.66 -0.01
C GLU A 73 -10.11 20.42 -1.25
N GLY A 74 -11.30 20.08 -1.75
CA GLY A 74 -11.87 20.74 -2.89
C GLY A 74 -11.27 20.34 -4.22
N ARG A 75 -10.68 19.17 -4.31
CA ARG A 75 -10.01 18.71 -5.53
C ARG A 75 -10.89 17.90 -6.46
N LEU A 76 -12.01 17.48 -5.97
CA LEU A 76 -12.97 16.70 -6.76
C LEU A 76 -14.29 17.42 -6.86
#